data_a32f87ab62f7fb953ba39e3a36da7796
#
_entry.id   a32f87ab62f7fb953ba39e3a36da7796
#
_cell.length_a   1.000
_cell.length_b   1.000
_cell.length_c   1.000
_cell.angle_alpha   90.00
_cell.angle_beta   90.00
_cell.angle_gamma   90.00
#
_symmetry.space_group_name_H-M   'P 1'
#
loop_
_entity.id
_entity.type
_entity.pdbx_description
1 polymer ?
#
loop_
_entity_poly.entity_id
_entity_poly.type
_entity_poly.pdbx_seq_one_letter_code
_entity_poly.pdbx_strand_id
1 'polypeptide(L)'
;EQGAFFEPATVALHGLERVDFKGGKTVAILGGGTIGMFVMQWAKIFGAKEVVVFDISDERLELGKRLGATAGINTLEEDFMDKAMALTGGRGYDYVYETAGNSITIKMAYQLAGNKAQICCVGTPTNEVTFSVKEWENMNRKEFILTGSWMSYSAPFPGHEWELVAHYFRSEARRVGKE
;
A
#
# COMPACT_ATOMS: atom_id res chain seq x y z
N GLU A 1 -8.10 -5.26 22.99
CA GLU A 1 -7.55 -4.23 22.06
C GLU A 1 -7.06 -4.83 20.74
N GLN A 2 -6.33 -5.96 20.72
CA GLN A 2 -5.83 -6.56 19.48
C GLN A 2 -6.94 -7.00 18.50
N GLY A 3 -8.10 -7.42 19.00
CA GLY A 3 -9.23 -7.83 18.18
C GLY A 3 -9.76 -6.74 17.24
N ALA A 4 -9.63 -5.46 17.63
CA ALA A 4 -10.07 -4.33 16.81
C ALA A 4 -9.26 -4.15 15.53
N PHE A 5 -8.02 -4.65 15.48
CA PHE A 5 -7.15 -4.57 14.32
C PHE A 5 -7.22 -5.78 13.40
N PHE A 6 -7.96 -6.80 13.79
CA PHE A 6 -7.99 -8.06 13.05
C PHE A 6 -8.61 -7.89 11.66
N GLU A 7 -9.79 -7.28 11.58
CA GLU A 7 -10.46 -7.03 10.31
C GLU A 7 -9.68 -6.04 9.42
N PRO A 8 -9.20 -4.88 9.90
CA PRO A 8 -8.35 -4.00 9.09
C PRO A 8 -7.07 -4.68 8.57
N ALA A 9 -6.48 -5.58 9.35
CA ALA A 9 -5.32 -6.35 8.90
C ALA A 9 -5.66 -7.33 7.77
N THR A 10 -6.87 -7.93 7.81
CA THR A 10 -7.34 -8.81 6.73
C THR A 10 -7.72 -8.03 5.48
N VAL A 11 -8.31 -6.84 5.60
CA VAL A 11 -8.55 -5.93 4.46
C VAL A 11 -7.25 -5.60 3.75
N ALA A 12 -6.23 -5.25 4.52
CA ALA A 12 -4.91 -4.91 3.99
C ALA A 12 -4.23 -6.10 3.30
N LEU A 13 -4.30 -7.28 3.91
CA LEU A 13 -3.75 -8.50 3.32
C LEU A 13 -4.46 -8.87 2.02
N HIS A 14 -5.80 -8.83 2.02
CA HIS A 14 -6.59 -9.07 0.82
C HIS A 14 -6.19 -8.10 -0.31
N GLY A 15 -6.03 -6.80 0.02
CA GLY A 15 -5.53 -5.81 -0.93
C GLY A 15 -4.14 -6.13 -1.47
N LEU A 16 -3.22 -6.58 -0.61
CA LEU A 16 -1.88 -6.97 -1.03
C LEU A 16 -1.91 -8.12 -2.06
N GLU A 17 -2.78 -9.10 -1.84
CA GLU A 17 -2.88 -10.30 -2.67
C GLU A 17 -3.70 -10.11 -3.96
N ARG A 18 -4.34 -8.95 -4.15
CA ARG A 18 -5.04 -8.61 -5.40
C ARG A 18 -4.10 -8.39 -6.58
N VAL A 19 -2.81 -8.24 -6.32
CA VAL A 19 -1.75 -8.19 -7.33
C VAL A 19 -0.89 -9.46 -7.23
N ASP A 20 -0.14 -9.78 -8.28
CA ASP A 20 0.84 -10.88 -8.25
C ASP A 20 2.10 -10.43 -7.48
N PHE A 21 1.94 -10.30 -6.14
CA PHE A 21 3.00 -9.78 -5.28
C PHE A 21 4.18 -10.74 -5.18
N LYS A 22 5.37 -10.21 -5.47
CA LYS A 22 6.63 -10.94 -5.35
C LYS A 22 7.61 -10.17 -4.47
N GLY A 23 8.33 -10.89 -3.63
CA GLY A 23 9.41 -10.32 -2.84
C GLY A 23 10.52 -9.67 -3.70
N GLY A 24 11.37 -8.86 -3.06
CA GLY A 24 12.47 -8.18 -3.72
C GLY A 24 12.11 -6.97 -4.57
N LYS A 25 10.88 -6.50 -4.49
CA LYS A 25 10.31 -5.41 -5.28
C LYS A 25 10.09 -4.14 -4.46
N THR A 26 9.91 -3.01 -5.14
CA THR A 26 9.62 -1.70 -4.55
C THR A 26 8.12 -1.46 -4.43
N VAL A 27 7.68 -0.92 -3.31
CA VAL A 27 6.27 -0.71 -2.99
C VAL A 27 6.02 0.73 -2.58
N ALA A 28 5.02 1.37 -3.17
CA ALA A 28 4.47 2.65 -2.75
C ALA A 28 3.11 2.46 -2.07
N ILE A 29 2.92 3.04 -0.90
CA ILE A 29 1.66 3.05 -0.16
C ILE A 29 1.15 4.49 -0.11
N LEU A 30 0.04 4.77 -0.75
CA LEU A 30 -0.62 6.06 -0.74
C LEU A 30 -1.69 6.11 0.35
N GLY A 31 -1.41 6.88 1.40
CA GLY A 31 -2.19 6.96 2.63
C GLY A 31 -1.58 6.17 3.79
N GLY A 32 -1.11 6.89 4.80
CA GLY A 32 -0.56 6.36 6.06
C GLY A 32 -1.62 6.11 7.15
N GLY A 33 -2.87 5.84 6.75
CA GLY A 33 -3.93 5.43 7.68
C GLY A 33 -3.78 3.98 8.14
N THR A 34 -4.74 3.48 8.91
CA THR A 34 -4.72 2.13 9.46
C THR A 34 -4.52 1.05 8.39
N ILE A 35 -5.26 1.13 7.29
CA ILE A 35 -5.15 0.14 6.19
C ILE A 35 -3.77 0.24 5.52
N GLY A 36 -3.30 1.46 5.20
CA GLY A 36 -2.00 1.65 4.57
C GLY A 36 -0.85 1.13 5.43
N MET A 37 -0.92 1.34 6.76
CA MET A 37 0.10 0.81 7.68
C MET A 37 0.10 -0.71 7.74
N PHE A 38 -1.06 -1.37 7.65
CA PHE A 38 -1.10 -2.82 7.57
C PHE A 38 -0.63 -3.34 6.21
N VAL A 39 -0.98 -2.69 5.08
CA VAL A 39 -0.44 -3.05 3.76
C VAL A 39 1.08 -2.95 3.77
N MET A 40 1.64 -1.89 4.36
CA MET A 40 3.08 -1.70 4.50
C MET A 40 3.73 -2.85 5.27
N GLN A 41 3.16 -3.23 6.42
CA GLN A 41 3.69 -4.33 7.23
C GLN A 41 3.59 -5.67 6.50
N TRP A 42 2.46 -5.96 5.85
CA TRP A 42 2.31 -7.17 5.03
C TRP A 42 3.31 -7.21 3.88
N ALA A 43 3.51 -6.09 3.16
CA ALA A 43 4.51 -6.01 2.11
C ALA A 43 5.92 -6.35 2.63
N LYS A 44 6.28 -5.87 3.83
CA LYS A 44 7.55 -6.23 4.48
C LYS A 44 7.62 -7.70 4.84
N ILE A 45 6.57 -8.27 5.42
CA ILE A 45 6.49 -9.70 5.76
C ILE A 45 6.65 -10.58 4.51
N PHE A 46 6.03 -10.19 3.39
CA PHE A 46 6.15 -10.89 2.10
C PHE A 46 7.43 -10.56 1.33
N GLY A 47 8.36 -9.84 1.95
CA GLY A 47 9.72 -9.67 1.44
C GLY A 47 9.90 -8.52 0.46
N ALA A 48 9.08 -7.46 0.53
CA ALA A 48 9.35 -6.24 -0.23
C ALA A 48 10.77 -5.73 0.03
N LYS A 49 11.47 -5.33 -1.03
CA LYS A 49 12.80 -4.73 -0.93
C LYS A 49 12.73 -3.37 -0.24
N GLU A 50 11.85 -2.53 -0.71
CA GLU A 50 11.62 -1.19 -0.17
C GLU A 50 10.13 -0.91 -0.12
N VAL A 51 9.68 -0.28 0.97
CA VAL A 51 8.29 0.18 1.12
C VAL A 51 8.31 1.64 1.54
N VAL A 52 7.73 2.49 0.70
CA VAL A 52 7.63 3.93 0.92
C VAL A 52 6.18 4.32 1.18
N VAL A 53 5.95 5.04 2.27
CA VAL A 53 4.62 5.54 2.65
C VAL A 53 4.51 7.01 2.26
N PHE A 54 3.42 7.37 1.62
CA PHE A 54 3.05 8.73 1.21
C PHE A 54 1.83 9.18 1.99
N ASP A 55 1.93 10.30 2.68
CA ASP A 55 0.82 10.93 3.40
C ASP A 55 1.06 12.44 3.51
N ILE A 56 0.05 13.19 3.92
CA ILE A 56 0.16 14.63 4.24
C ILE A 56 0.52 14.88 5.71
N SER A 57 0.48 13.84 6.57
CA SER A 57 0.73 13.92 8.00
C SER A 57 2.11 13.38 8.35
N ASP A 58 2.99 14.26 8.83
CA ASP A 58 4.32 13.86 9.30
C ASP A 58 4.26 12.85 10.46
N GLU A 59 3.26 12.96 11.34
CA GLU A 59 3.06 12.01 12.43
C GLU A 59 2.84 10.59 11.92
N ARG A 60 1.99 10.43 10.89
CA ARG A 60 1.75 9.12 10.25
C ARG A 60 2.99 8.61 9.52
N LEU A 61 3.74 9.48 8.87
CA LEU A 61 4.98 9.11 8.19
C LEU A 61 6.03 8.62 9.19
N GLU A 62 6.19 9.31 10.32
CA GLU A 62 7.09 8.86 11.40
C GLU A 62 6.63 7.54 12.04
N LEU A 63 5.31 7.35 12.21
CA LEU A 63 4.77 6.06 12.64
C LEU A 63 5.12 4.96 11.62
N GLY A 64 4.95 5.22 10.33
CA GLY A 64 5.30 4.27 9.27
C GLY A 64 6.77 3.85 9.33
N LYS A 65 7.68 4.81 9.50
CA LYS A 65 9.11 4.52 9.67
C LYS A 65 9.39 3.64 10.88
N ARG A 66 8.78 3.95 12.04
CA ARG A 66 8.91 3.13 13.25
C ARG A 66 8.38 1.71 13.06
N LEU A 67 7.35 1.53 12.24
CA LEU A 67 6.76 0.23 11.92
C LEU A 67 7.50 -0.51 10.79
N GLY A 68 8.55 0.07 10.22
CA GLY A 68 9.43 -0.60 9.27
C GLY A 68 9.36 -0.13 7.82
N ALA A 69 8.66 0.98 7.52
CA ALA A 69 8.75 1.60 6.21
C ALA A 69 10.19 2.05 5.91
N THR A 70 10.63 1.88 4.68
CA THR A 70 11.96 2.33 4.22
C THR A 70 12.08 3.85 4.25
N ALA A 71 11.00 4.54 3.86
CA ALA A 71 10.89 5.98 3.89
C ALA A 71 9.42 6.43 4.03
N GLY A 72 9.24 7.65 4.52
CA GLY A 72 7.97 8.37 4.48
C GLY A 72 8.16 9.67 3.70
N ILE A 73 7.24 9.97 2.82
CA ILE A 73 7.27 11.18 1.97
C ILE A 73 6.00 11.97 2.19
N ASN A 74 6.14 13.22 2.61
CA ASN A 74 5.04 14.16 2.74
C ASN A 74 4.67 14.73 1.35
N THR A 75 3.43 14.44 0.92
CA THR A 75 2.96 14.84 -0.42
C THR A 75 2.57 16.31 -0.54
N LEU A 76 2.66 17.08 0.54
CA LEU A 76 2.53 18.54 0.51
C LEU A 76 3.86 19.26 0.17
N GLU A 77 4.99 18.56 0.21
CA GLU A 77 6.28 19.12 -0.19
C GLU A 77 6.35 19.29 -1.71
N GLU A 78 6.88 20.41 -2.19
CA GLU A 78 6.94 20.71 -3.62
C GLU A 78 7.77 19.70 -4.43
N ASP A 79 8.80 19.12 -3.81
CA ASP A 79 9.73 18.17 -4.42
C ASP A 79 9.42 16.69 -4.10
N PHE A 80 8.22 16.41 -3.56
CA PHE A 80 7.87 15.05 -3.13
C PHE A 80 8.01 14.01 -4.26
N MET A 81 7.65 14.38 -5.48
CA MET A 81 7.74 13.48 -6.64
C MET A 81 9.19 13.17 -7.00
N ASP A 82 10.06 14.15 -6.97
CA ASP A 82 11.49 13.96 -7.24
C ASP A 82 12.13 13.05 -6.18
N LYS A 83 11.79 13.27 -4.91
CA LYS A 83 12.19 12.39 -3.80
C LYS A 83 11.70 10.97 -4.01
N ALA A 84 10.44 10.81 -4.37
CA ALA A 84 9.82 9.50 -4.62
C ALA A 84 10.53 8.75 -5.75
N MET A 85 10.78 9.42 -6.85
CA MET A 85 11.43 8.82 -8.02
C MET A 85 12.90 8.53 -7.77
N ALA A 86 13.60 9.35 -7.01
CA ALA A 86 15.01 9.12 -6.64
C ALA A 86 15.19 7.78 -5.90
N LEU A 87 14.26 7.40 -5.01
CA LEU A 87 14.30 6.12 -4.28
C LEU A 87 14.24 4.88 -5.20
N THR A 88 13.73 5.04 -6.40
CA THR A 88 13.63 3.95 -7.40
C THR A 88 14.61 4.13 -8.56
N GLY A 89 15.53 5.09 -8.47
CA GLY A 89 16.44 5.43 -9.56
C GLY A 89 15.71 5.90 -10.82
N GLY A 90 14.60 6.59 -10.66
CA GLY A 90 13.77 7.12 -11.75
C GLY A 90 12.84 6.10 -12.43
N ARG A 91 12.84 4.84 -11.99
CA ARG A 91 12.05 3.76 -12.63
C ARG A 91 10.59 3.71 -12.21
N GLY A 92 10.23 4.34 -11.08
CA GLY A 92 8.95 4.16 -10.43
C GLY A 92 8.85 2.85 -9.62
N TYR A 93 7.70 2.65 -8.99
CA TYR A 93 7.47 1.53 -8.09
C TYR A 93 6.88 0.33 -8.83
N ASP A 94 7.27 -0.89 -8.41
CA ASP A 94 6.74 -2.14 -8.97
C ASP A 94 5.29 -2.38 -8.52
N TYR A 95 4.97 -2.03 -7.28
CA TYR A 95 3.62 -2.11 -6.72
C TYR A 95 3.22 -0.78 -6.10
N VAL A 96 1.97 -0.37 -6.35
CA VAL A 96 1.38 0.83 -5.76
C VAL A 96 0.04 0.48 -5.13
N TYR A 97 -0.11 0.73 -3.84
CA TYR A 97 -1.37 0.53 -3.11
C TYR A 97 -1.98 1.89 -2.78
N GLU A 98 -3.14 2.14 -3.33
CA GLU A 98 -3.92 3.34 -3.03
C GLU A 98 -4.92 3.02 -1.90
N THR A 99 -4.70 3.59 -0.73
CA THR A 99 -5.49 3.31 0.48
C THR A 99 -6.17 4.55 1.07
N ALA A 100 -5.98 5.72 0.47
CA ALA A 100 -6.56 6.99 0.93
C ALA A 100 -7.96 7.26 0.36
N GLY A 101 -8.26 6.71 -0.81
CA GLY A 101 -9.58 6.81 -1.44
C GLY A 101 -9.92 8.24 -1.89
N ASN A 102 -8.99 8.95 -2.50
CA ASN A 102 -9.30 10.26 -3.06
C ASN A 102 -8.71 10.44 -4.47
N SER A 103 -9.24 11.42 -5.22
CA SER A 103 -8.87 11.65 -6.61
C SER A 103 -7.39 12.02 -6.78
N ILE A 104 -6.78 12.68 -5.82
CA ILE A 104 -5.37 13.11 -5.87
C ILE A 104 -4.46 11.88 -5.77
N THR A 105 -4.67 11.04 -4.77
CA THR A 105 -3.85 9.84 -4.55
C THR A 105 -4.04 8.79 -5.64
N ILE A 106 -5.26 8.65 -6.20
CA ILE A 106 -5.52 7.77 -7.34
C ILE A 106 -4.69 8.22 -8.56
N LYS A 107 -4.66 9.52 -8.88
CA LYS A 107 -3.82 10.05 -9.96
C LYS A 107 -2.33 9.92 -9.65
N MET A 108 -1.94 10.13 -8.41
CA MET A 108 -0.56 9.96 -7.95
C MET A 108 -0.09 8.51 -8.14
N ALA A 109 -0.98 7.53 -7.93
CA ALA A 109 -0.65 6.12 -8.18
C ALA A 109 -0.21 5.87 -9.64
N TYR A 110 -0.87 6.50 -10.61
CA TYR A 110 -0.50 6.42 -12.03
C TYR A 110 0.88 7.04 -12.32
N GLN A 111 1.24 8.10 -11.59
CA GLN A 111 2.53 8.77 -11.73
C GLN A 111 3.66 7.95 -11.12
N LEU A 112 3.46 7.42 -9.91
CA LEU A 112 4.45 6.64 -9.16
C LEU A 112 4.70 5.24 -9.72
N ALA A 113 3.71 4.64 -10.37
CA ALA A 113 3.85 3.32 -10.98
C ALA A 113 4.97 3.33 -12.03
N GLY A 114 5.83 2.33 -11.97
CA GLY A 114 6.84 2.06 -12.99
C GLY A 114 6.26 1.33 -14.20
N ASN A 115 7.13 1.01 -15.18
CA ASN A 115 6.75 0.18 -16.31
C ASN A 115 6.38 -1.23 -15.85
N LYS A 116 5.26 -1.78 -16.35
CA LYS A 116 4.75 -3.10 -15.99
C LYS A 116 4.38 -3.23 -14.49
N ALA A 117 4.21 -2.11 -13.78
CA ALA A 117 3.80 -2.09 -12.38
C ALA A 117 2.38 -2.66 -12.19
N GLN A 118 2.03 -2.93 -10.95
CA GLN A 118 0.66 -3.28 -10.57
C GLN A 118 0.15 -2.30 -9.52
N ILE A 119 -1.01 -1.72 -9.76
CA ILE A 119 -1.69 -0.78 -8.87
C ILE A 119 -2.91 -1.47 -8.29
N CYS A 120 -3.08 -1.43 -6.97
CA CYS A 120 -4.29 -1.87 -6.29
C CYS A 120 -4.97 -0.70 -5.59
N CYS A 121 -6.22 -0.43 -5.97
CA CYS A 121 -7.08 0.53 -5.29
C CYS A 121 -7.84 -0.20 -4.16
N VAL A 122 -7.47 0.12 -2.92
CA VAL A 122 -8.12 -0.37 -1.70
C VAL A 122 -9.06 0.71 -1.13
N GLY A 123 -8.65 1.97 -1.25
CA GLY A 123 -9.48 3.11 -0.88
C GLY A 123 -10.65 3.31 -1.84
N THR A 124 -11.79 3.71 -1.30
CA THR A 124 -12.98 4.03 -2.11
C THR A 124 -13.12 5.54 -2.25
N PRO A 125 -13.09 6.10 -3.47
CA PRO A 125 -13.23 7.53 -3.66
C PRO A 125 -14.66 7.98 -3.31
N THR A 126 -14.76 9.14 -2.65
CA THR A 126 -16.04 9.77 -2.28
C THR A 126 -16.47 10.83 -3.27
N ASN A 127 -15.60 11.20 -4.21
CA ASN A 127 -15.86 12.20 -5.24
C ASN A 127 -15.44 11.64 -6.62
N GLU A 128 -15.88 12.34 -7.67
CA GLU A 128 -15.49 12.00 -9.04
C GLU A 128 -13.98 12.01 -9.24
N VAL A 129 -13.50 11.05 -10.00
CA VAL A 129 -12.09 10.95 -10.40
C VAL A 129 -12.00 11.25 -11.89
N THR A 130 -11.50 12.42 -12.24
CA THR A 130 -11.35 12.87 -13.61
C THR A 130 -9.89 12.84 -14.04
N PHE A 131 -9.59 12.20 -15.14
CA PHE A 131 -8.25 12.16 -15.74
C PHE A 131 -8.21 13.03 -16.99
N SER A 132 -7.14 13.83 -17.14
CA SER A 132 -6.77 14.38 -18.44
C SER A 132 -6.25 13.26 -19.35
N VAL A 133 -6.24 13.49 -20.66
CA VAL A 133 -5.67 12.53 -21.61
C VAL A 133 -4.23 12.14 -21.24
N LYS A 134 -3.42 13.13 -20.85
CA LYS A 134 -2.02 12.91 -20.46
C LYS A 134 -1.88 12.04 -19.19
N GLU A 135 -2.73 12.24 -18.20
CA GLU A 135 -2.75 11.40 -16.99
C GLU A 135 -3.18 9.97 -17.32
N TRP A 136 -4.22 9.82 -18.14
CA TRP A 136 -4.72 8.50 -18.57
C TRP A 136 -3.69 7.72 -19.39
N GLU A 137 -2.97 8.39 -20.29
CA GLU A 137 -1.93 7.76 -21.13
C GLU A 137 -0.82 7.07 -20.31
N ASN A 138 -0.63 7.42 -19.03
CA ASN A 138 0.33 6.70 -18.19
C ASN A 138 0.07 5.20 -18.17
N MET A 139 -1.19 4.78 -18.13
CA MET A 139 -1.54 3.36 -18.15
C MET A 139 -1.07 2.69 -19.44
N ASN A 140 -1.35 3.31 -20.60
CA ASN A 140 -0.94 2.78 -21.90
C ASN A 140 0.58 2.78 -22.08
N ARG A 141 1.24 3.88 -21.71
CA ARG A 141 2.69 4.04 -21.91
C ARG A 141 3.53 3.17 -20.98
N LYS A 142 3.07 2.96 -19.77
CA LYS A 142 3.75 2.15 -18.74
C LYS A 142 3.26 0.69 -18.74
N GLU A 143 2.17 0.38 -19.44
CA GLU A 143 1.56 -0.95 -19.48
C GLU A 143 1.34 -1.55 -18.09
N PHE A 144 1.00 -0.72 -17.08
CA PHE A 144 0.71 -1.20 -15.75
C PHE A 144 -0.68 -1.85 -15.67
N ILE A 145 -0.86 -2.72 -14.69
CA ILE A 145 -2.15 -3.35 -14.38
C ILE A 145 -2.81 -2.56 -13.25
N LEU A 146 -4.09 -2.20 -13.43
CA LEU A 146 -4.92 -1.60 -12.40
C LEU A 146 -5.93 -2.62 -11.90
N THR A 147 -5.98 -2.84 -10.60
CA THR A 147 -6.97 -3.70 -9.95
C THR A 147 -7.62 -3.01 -8.76
N GLY A 148 -8.77 -3.50 -8.35
CA GLY A 148 -9.45 -3.08 -7.13
C GLY A 148 -9.41 -4.16 -6.07
N SER A 149 -9.59 -3.75 -4.82
CA SER A 149 -9.78 -4.63 -3.68
C SER A 149 -11.06 -4.25 -2.95
N TRP A 150 -11.82 -5.25 -2.55
CA TRP A 150 -13.06 -5.06 -1.80
C TRP A 150 -13.20 -6.13 -0.73
N MET A 151 -13.66 -5.75 0.47
CA MET A 151 -13.82 -6.67 1.59
C MET A 151 -12.50 -7.13 2.21
N SER A 152 -12.59 -8.12 3.09
CA SER A 152 -11.51 -8.59 3.95
C SER A 152 -11.22 -10.07 3.81
N TYR A 153 -11.75 -10.73 2.80
CA TYR A 153 -11.60 -12.17 2.65
C TYR A 153 -11.81 -12.66 1.21
N SER A 154 -11.17 -13.76 0.90
CA SER A 154 -11.47 -14.58 -0.26
C SER A 154 -12.65 -15.51 0.04
N ALA A 155 -13.53 -15.72 -0.92
CA ALA A 155 -14.63 -16.66 -0.73
C ALA A 155 -14.15 -18.12 -0.79
N PRO A 156 -14.73 -19.04 0.04
CA PRO A 156 -15.73 -18.79 1.08
C PRO A 156 -15.13 -18.18 2.36
N PHE A 157 -15.95 -17.44 3.11
CA PHE A 157 -15.54 -16.94 4.43
C PHE A 157 -15.20 -18.13 5.37
N PRO A 158 -14.14 -18.03 6.22
CA PRO A 158 -13.37 -16.84 6.53
C PRO A 158 -12.26 -16.49 5.51
N GLY A 159 -11.91 -17.37 4.58
CA GLY A 159 -10.78 -17.18 3.68
C GLY A 159 -9.41 -17.29 4.35
N HIS A 160 -8.37 -17.50 3.56
CA HIS A 160 -7.02 -17.68 4.08
C HIS A 160 -6.44 -16.40 4.72
N GLU A 161 -6.92 -15.21 4.35
CA GLU A 161 -6.48 -13.95 4.94
C GLU A 161 -6.75 -13.92 6.44
N TRP A 162 -7.92 -14.41 6.87
CA TRP A 162 -8.28 -14.50 8.29
C TRP A 162 -7.42 -15.51 9.05
N GLU A 163 -7.13 -16.65 8.43
CA GLU A 163 -6.26 -17.66 9.01
C GLU A 163 -4.82 -17.15 9.16
N LEU A 164 -4.31 -16.46 8.13
CA LEU A 164 -2.96 -15.92 8.13
C LEU A 164 -2.81 -14.78 9.15
N VAL A 165 -3.77 -13.86 9.22
CA VAL A 165 -3.79 -12.81 10.26
C VAL A 165 -3.82 -13.44 11.64
N ALA A 166 -4.66 -14.45 11.88
CA ALA A 166 -4.70 -15.16 13.16
C ALA A 166 -3.36 -15.80 13.53
N HIS A 167 -2.65 -16.35 12.55
CA HIS A 167 -1.32 -16.92 12.75
C HIS A 167 -0.31 -15.86 13.22
N TYR A 168 -0.24 -14.71 12.54
CA TYR A 168 0.69 -13.64 12.89
C TYR A 168 0.37 -12.98 14.23
N PHE A 169 -0.89 -12.69 14.51
CA PHE A 169 -1.30 -12.12 15.80
C PHE A 169 -0.98 -13.07 16.98
N ARG A 170 -1.13 -14.38 16.81
CA ARG A 170 -0.75 -15.36 17.84
C ARG A 170 0.77 -15.44 18.03
N SER A 171 1.55 -15.30 16.97
CA SER A 171 3.01 -15.36 17.06
C SER A 171 3.58 -14.17 17.83
N GLU A 172 3.02 -12.98 17.65
CA GLU A 172 3.39 -11.78 18.40
C GLU A 172 2.99 -11.90 19.88
N ALA A 173 1.78 -12.37 20.18
CA ALA A 173 1.33 -12.60 21.56
C ALA A 173 2.25 -13.57 22.33
N ARG A 174 2.88 -14.53 21.65
CA ARG A 174 3.86 -15.44 22.26
C ARG A 174 5.19 -14.78 22.55
N ARG A 175 5.60 -13.75 21.80
CA ARG A 175 6.84 -13.00 22.05
C ARG A 175 6.70 -12.08 23.25
N VAL A 176 5.55 -11.39 23.39
CA VAL A 176 5.26 -10.49 24.51
C VAL A 176 5.03 -11.22 25.84
N GLY A 177 4.64 -12.49 25.84
CA GLY A 177 4.42 -13.29 27.03
C GLY A 177 5.66 -14.03 27.57
N LYS A 178 6.87 -13.74 27.07
CA LYS A 178 8.12 -14.38 27.46
C LYS A 178 9.15 -13.41 28.07
N GLU A 179 8.75 -12.16 28.37
CA GLU A 179 9.54 -11.22 29.18
C GLU A 179 9.03 -11.14 30.60
#